data_77a92199bf0f9c28387be63c9951a386
#
_entry.id   77a92199bf0f9c28387be63c9951a386
#
_cell.length_a   1.000
_cell.length_b   1.000
_cell.length_c   1.000
_cell.angle_alpha   90.00
_cell.angle_beta   90.00
_cell.angle_gamma   90.00
#
_symmetry.space_group_name_H-M   'P 1'
#
loop_
_entity.id
_entity.type
_entity.pdbx_description
1 polymer ?
#
loop_
_entity_poly.entity_id
_entity_poly.type
_entity_poly.pdbx_seq_one_letter_code
_entity_poly.pdbx_strand_id
1 'polypeptide(L)'
;MCYFKLEDVSYKYPLEDREILKNINLDIKKGEFWAVIGKNGSGKTTLCNVLRRFVPDFYKGELKGRITLEGKELKNYSAKEIVQKVGFVFQNPFTQISGVKETVFEEIAFGLENLALDAEYIKKRVEETLKLLRIEELRDKNPYELSGGQGQKVALASIIAMDPEIMVIDEPTSQLDPKGTEEIFEIIDILKKEGKTIILVEHKLELIAEYAEKVMVLDEGEMILSGNTEDVLKNKILLEKEIGIPQYVALAYRLMDEGKVQFEEIPITKEKAVEVFAHKNFLAEDSKIEENTCQEEEK
;
A
#
# COMPACT_ATOMS: atom_id res chain seq x y z
N MET A 1 21.28 0.03 -7.91
CA MET A 1 20.99 -0.85 -9.05
C MET A 1 19.48 -1.07 -9.04
N CYS A 2 18.81 -0.92 -10.21
CA CYS A 2 17.37 -1.14 -10.32
C CYS A 2 17.06 -2.59 -9.97
N TYR A 3 16.03 -2.81 -9.14
CA TYR A 3 15.64 -4.14 -8.70
C TYR A 3 14.44 -4.65 -9.50
N PHE A 4 13.40 -3.83 -9.64
CA PHE A 4 12.25 -4.09 -10.48
C PHE A 4 12.06 -2.93 -11.46
N LYS A 5 12.02 -3.21 -12.76
CA LYS A 5 11.91 -2.15 -13.77
C LYS A 5 10.83 -2.44 -14.81
N LEU A 6 10.00 -1.45 -15.06
CA LEU A 6 9.02 -1.42 -16.14
C LEU A 6 9.44 -0.36 -17.16
N GLU A 7 9.48 -0.70 -18.45
CA GLU A 7 9.82 0.17 -19.55
C GLU A 7 8.70 0.11 -20.60
N ASP A 8 8.00 1.24 -20.77
CA ASP A 8 6.88 1.43 -21.70
C ASP A 8 5.80 0.33 -21.62
N VAL A 9 5.47 -0.07 -20.38
CA VAL A 9 4.55 -1.18 -20.14
C VAL A 9 3.11 -0.75 -20.35
N SER A 10 2.44 -1.38 -21.32
CA SER A 10 1.01 -1.23 -21.59
C SER A 10 0.32 -2.58 -21.54
N TYR A 11 -0.91 -2.61 -21.05
CA TYR A 11 -1.68 -3.84 -20.97
C TYR A 11 -3.15 -3.64 -21.28
N LYS A 12 -3.71 -4.60 -22.04
CA LYS A 12 -5.12 -4.68 -22.40
C LYS A 12 -5.64 -6.07 -22.10
N TYR A 13 -6.79 -6.16 -21.37
CA TYR A 13 -7.48 -7.42 -21.16
C TYR A 13 -8.12 -7.96 -22.44
N PRO A 14 -8.32 -9.29 -22.54
CA PRO A 14 -9.12 -9.86 -23.64
C PRO A 14 -10.53 -9.24 -23.63
N LEU A 15 -11.06 -8.99 -24.80
CA LEU A 15 -12.42 -8.42 -24.99
C LEU A 15 -12.60 -6.96 -24.51
N GLU A 16 -11.57 -6.32 -24.02
CA GLU A 16 -11.58 -4.88 -23.74
C GLU A 16 -11.09 -4.10 -24.97
N ASP A 17 -11.71 -2.96 -25.27
CA ASP A 17 -11.28 -2.12 -26.39
C ASP A 17 -10.17 -1.15 -26.00
N ARG A 18 -9.99 -0.89 -24.70
CA ARG A 18 -9.02 0.07 -24.15
C ARG A 18 -7.85 -0.60 -23.43
N GLU A 19 -6.70 0.04 -23.47
CA GLU A 19 -5.59 -0.30 -22.59
C GLU A 19 -5.92 0.13 -21.15
N ILE A 20 -5.69 -0.79 -20.20
CA ILE A 20 -5.88 -0.53 -18.75
C ILE A 20 -4.62 0.02 -18.12
N LEU A 21 -3.45 -0.33 -18.65
CA LEU A 21 -2.18 0.32 -18.36
C LEU A 21 -1.60 0.87 -19.64
N LYS A 22 -1.05 2.09 -19.60
CA LYS A 22 -0.57 2.84 -20.75
C LYS A 22 0.83 3.40 -20.45
N ASN A 23 1.83 2.89 -21.16
CA ASN A 23 3.21 3.38 -21.13
C ASN A 23 3.77 3.59 -19.72
N ILE A 24 3.54 2.63 -18.82
CA ILE A 24 4.05 2.69 -17.46
C ILE A 24 5.57 2.52 -17.48
N ASN A 25 6.27 3.52 -16.92
CA ASN A 25 7.69 3.53 -16.70
C ASN A 25 8.00 3.63 -15.21
N LEU A 26 8.61 2.61 -14.60
CA LEU A 26 8.82 2.52 -13.17
C LEU A 26 10.16 1.86 -12.87
N ASP A 27 10.89 2.42 -11.92
CA ASP A 27 12.16 1.89 -11.43
C ASP A 27 12.13 1.80 -9.91
N ILE A 28 12.04 0.56 -9.39
CA ILE A 28 12.01 0.27 -7.96
C ILE A 28 13.37 -0.30 -7.55
N LYS A 29 13.98 0.27 -6.51
CA LYS A 29 15.21 -0.26 -5.92
C LYS A 29 14.89 -1.29 -4.84
N LYS A 30 15.84 -2.18 -4.56
CA LYS A 30 15.71 -3.16 -3.47
C LYS A 30 15.56 -2.45 -2.13
N GLY A 31 14.58 -2.90 -1.34
CA GLY A 31 14.28 -2.36 -0.03
C GLY A 31 13.45 -1.07 -0.03
N GLU A 32 13.07 -0.51 -1.20
CA GLU A 32 12.18 0.65 -1.23
C GLU A 32 10.75 0.28 -0.86
N PHE A 33 10.06 1.21 -0.20
CA PHE A 33 8.63 1.14 0.05
C PHE A 33 7.88 2.12 -0.86
N TRP A 34 7.14 1.58 -1.81
CA TRP A 34 6.29 2.32 -2.74
C TRP A 34 4.82 2.19 -2.41
N ALA A 35 4.10 3.30 -2.35
CA ALA A 35 2.64 3.31 -2.37
C ALA A 35 2.12 3.58 -3.78
N VAL A 36 1.03 2.94 -4.15
CA VAL A 36 0.29 3.14 -5.41
C VAL A 36 -1.07 3.72 -5.08
N ILE A 37 -1.33 4.94 -5.51
CA ILE A 37 -2.59 5.64 -5.30
C ILE A 37 -3.28 5.97 -6.61
N GLY A 38 -4.56 6.27 -6.55
CA GLY A 38 -5.39 6.63 -7.72
C GLY A 38 -6.84 6.23 -7.53
N LYS A 39 -7.71 6.73 -8.38
CA LYS A 39 -9.15 6.41 -8.34
C LYS A 39 -9.42 4.91 -8.56
N ASN A 40 -10.62 4.48 -8.20
CA ASN A 40 -11.08 3.13 -8.57
C ASN A 40 -11.10 3.00 -10.09
N GLY A 41 -10.60 1.87 -10.60
CA GLY A 41 -10.48 1.62 -12.04
C GLY A 41 -9.28 2.30 -12.71
N SER A 42 -8.39 2.98 -11.99
CA SER A 42 -7.18 3.59 -12.58
C SER A 42 -6.09 2.62 -13.01
N GLY A 43 -6.23 1.31 -12.71
CA GLY A 43 -5.28 0.28 -13.12
C GLY A 43 -4.38 -0.27 -12.01
N LYS A 44 -4.56 0.14 -10.74
CA LYS A 44 -3.72 -0.28 -9.59
C LYS A 44 -3.61 -1.81 -9.46
N THR A 45 -4.74 -2.50 -9.35
CA THR A 45 -4.77 -3.98 -9.26
C THR A 45 -4.18 -4.65 -10.52
N THR A 46 -4.38 -4.05 -11.70
CA THR A 46 -3.76 -4.55 -12.93
C THR A 46 -2.25 -4.39 -12.89
N LEU A 47 -1.72 -3.28 -12.38
CA LEU A 47 -0.29 -3.11 -12.15
C LEU A 47 0.25 -4.17 -11.19
N CYS A 48 -0.44 -4.43 -10.08
CA CYS A 48 -0.09 -5.51 -9.15
C CYS A 48 -0.06 -6.88 -9.85
N ASN A 49 -1.01 -7.16 -10.75
CA ASN A 49 -1.05 -8.40 -11.53
C ASN A 49 0.12 -8.50 -12.53
N VAL A 50 0.56 -7.39 -13.09
CA VAL A 50 1.76 -7.33 -13.95
C VAL A 50 3.01 -7.66 -13.12
N LEU A 51 3.17 -7.04 -11.94
CA LEU A 51 4.34 -7.20 -11.08
C LEU A 51 4.52 -8.65 -10.60
N ARG A 52 3.43 -9.35 -10.29
CA ARG A 52 3.45 -10.77 -9.90
C ARG A 52 3.34 -11.74 -11.07
N ARG A 53 3.39 -11.25 -12.30
CA ARG A 53 3.29 -12.02 -13.53
C ARG A 53 1.97 -12.81 -13.72
N PHE A 54 0.89 -12.42 -13.04
CA PHE A 54 -0.44 -12.97 -13.35
C PHE A 54 -0.94 -12.50 -14.72
N VAL A 55 -0.44 -11.35 -15.17
CA VAL A 55 -0.59 -10.86 -16.53
C VAL A 55 0.74 -11.08 -17.27
N PRO A 56 0.76 -11.69 -18.42
CA PRO A 56 -0.38 -12.29 -19.16
C PRO A 56 -0.57 -13.79 -18.88
N ASP A 57 0.11 -14.37 -17.87
CA ASP A 57 0.16 -15.82 -17.69
C ASP A 57 -1.20 -16.42 -17.29
N PHE A 58 -1.86 -15.82 -16.30
CA PHE A 58 -3.18 -16.22 -15.82
C PHE A 58 -4.29 -15.39 -16.48
N TYR A 59 -4.24 -14.08 -16.32
CA TYR A 59 -5.12 -13.15 -17.04
C TYR A 59 -4.54 -12.91 -18.43
N LYS A 60 -5.12 -13.60 -19.43
CA LYS A 60 -4.72 -13.43 -20.84
C LYS A 60 -4.96 -11.99 -21.29
N GLY A 61 -4.29 -11.58 -22.33
CA GLY A 61 -4.39 -10.23 -22.89
C GLY A 61 -3.13 -9.85 -23.64
N GLU A 62 -3.06 -8.59 -24.01
CA GLU A 62 -1.95 -8.04 -24.75
C GLU A 62 -1.05 -7.20 -23.82
N LEU A 63 0.13 -7.70 -23.50
CA LEU A 63 1.15 -7.02 -22.71
C LEU A 63 2.27 -6.54 -23.65
N LYS A 64 2.53 -5.23 -23.65
CA LYS A 64 3.61 -4.58 -24.39
C LYS A 64 4.64 -4.02 -23.42
N GLY A 65 5.81 -3.65 -23.95
CA GLY A 65 6.91 -3.10 -23.16
C GLY A 65 7.81 -4.18 -22.57
N ARG A 66 8.67 -3.77 -21.65
CA ARG A 66 9.66 -4.65 -21.05
C ARG A 66 9.59 -4.57 -19.52
N ILE A 67 9.64 -5.73 -18.88
CA ILE A 67 9.64 -5.85 -17.42
C ILE A 67 10.84 -6.68 -17.01
N THR A 68 11.66 -6.14 -16.11
CA THR A 68 12.83 -6.85 -15.58
C THR A 68 12.81 -6.87 -14.05
N LEU A 69 13.23 -8.00 -13.49
CA LEU A 69 13.52 -8.20 -12.10
C LEU A 69 14.98 -8.63 -11.97
N GLU A 70 15.77 -7.92 -11.17
CA GLU A 70 17.23 -8.16 -11.03
C GLU A 70 17.97 -8.17 -12.40
N GLY A 71 17.52 -7.37 -13.36
CA GLY A 71 18.10 -7.30 -14.70
C GLY A 71 17.70 -8.44 -15.66
N LYS A 72 17.04 -9.50 -15.18
CA LYS A 72 16.48 -10.58 -16.01
C LYS A 72 15.02 -10.24 -16.39
N GLU A 73 14.64 -10.45 -17.65
CA GLU A 73 13.25 -10.23 -18.06
C GLU A 73 12.29 -11.14 -17.28
N LEU A 74 11.19 -10.55 -16.80
CA LEU A 74 10.20 -11.24 -15.95
C LEU A 74 9.62 -12.49 -16.62
N LYS A 75 9.40 -12.47 -17.93
CA LYS A 75 8.91 -13.62 -18.70
C LYS A 75 9.86 -14.84 -18.71
N ASN A 76 11.15 -14.63 -18.41
CA ASN A 76 12.17 -15.67 -18.39
C ASN A 76 12.33 -16.36 -17.03
N TYR A 77 11.59 -15.91 -15.99
CA TYR A 77 11.50 -16.63 -14.73
C TYR A 77 10.48 -17.78 -14.84
N SER A 78 10.71 -18.88 -14.16
CA SER A 78 9.68 -19.89 -13.94
C SER A 78 8.62 -19.40 -12.96
N ALA A 79 7.42 -20.00 -12.96
CA ALA A 79 6.38 -19.67 -12.01
C ALA A 79 6.86 -19.87 -10.56
N LYS A 80 7.63 -20.93 -10.30
CA LYS A 80 8.21 -21.21 -8.97
C LYS A 80 9.15 -20.08 -8.52
N GLU A 81 10.05 -19.64 -9.39
CA GLU A 81 10.98 -18.51 -9.08
C GLU A 81 10.22 -17.24 -8.75
N ILE A 82 9.15 -16.92 -9.49
CA ILE A 82 8.35 -15.71 -9.23
C ILE A 82 7.65 -15.80 -7.88
N VAL A 83 6.99 -16.92 -7.57
CA VAL A 83 6.28 -17.10 -6.29
C VAL A 83 7.24 -17.01 -5.08
N GLN A 84 8.49 -17.45 -5.23
CA GLN A 84 9.50 -17.33 -4.18
C GLN A 84 10.02 -15.89 -4.03
N LYS A 85 10.02 -15.08 -5.10
CA LYS A 85 10.54 -13.72 -5.07
C LYS A 85 9.47 -12.67 -4.77
N VAL A 86 8.25 -12.87 -5.27
CA VAL A 86 7.17 -11.88 -5.23
C VAL A 86 5.97 -12.48 -4.49
N GLY A 87 5.81 -12.11 -3.23
CA GLY A 87 4.62 -12.41 -2.44
C GLY A 87 3.49 -11.44 -2.81
N PHE A 88 2.26 -11.94 -2.79
CA PHE A 88 1.08 -11.12 -3.07
C PHE A 88 0.01 -11.30 -2.01
N VAL A 89 -0.51 -10.19 -1.50
CA VAL A 89 -1.63 -10.16 -0.55
C VAL A 89 -2.83 -9.53 -1.23
N PHE A 90 -3.94 -10.28 -1.25
CA PHE A 90 -5.19 -9.84 -1.89
C PHE A 90 -5.97 -8.86 -1.00
N GLN A 91 -6.78 -8.01 -1.60
CA GLN A 91 -7.71 -7.12 -0.92
C GLN A 91 -8.71 -7.88 -0.02
N ASN A 92 -9.23 -9.01 -0.52
CA ASN A 92 -10.11 -9.88 0.24
C ASN A 92 -9.35 -11.10 0.74
N PRO A 93 -9.11 -11.25 2.06
CA PRO A 93 -8.35 -12.36 2.62
C PRO A 93 -8.97 -13.72 2.32
N PHE A 94 -10.29 -13.82 2.25
CA PHE A 94 -10.98 -15.08 1.98
C PHE A 94 -10.80 -15.59 0.54
N THR A 95 -10.35 -14.75 -0.38
CA THR A 95 -9.94 -15.21 -1.72
C THR A 95 -8.52 -15.80 -1.73
N GLN A 96 -7.74 -15.54 -0.69
CA GLN A 96 -6.37 -16.03 -0.53
C GLN A 96 -6.34 -17.35 0.27
N ILE A 97 -7.23 -17.50 1.23
CA ILE A 97 -7.37 -18.76 2.01
C ILE A 97 -7.70 -19.90 1.07
N SER A 98 -6.87 -20.97 1.13
CA SER A 98 -6.90 -22.08 0.17
C SER A 98 -8.20 -22.89 0.19
N GLY A 99 -8.86 -22.98 1.34
CA GLY A 99 -10.08 -23.74 1.54
C GLY A 99 -9.89 -25.26 1.67
N VAL A 100 -8.66 -25.73 1.68
CA VAL A 100 -8.34 -27.17 1.78
C VAL A 100 -7.70 -27.54 3.12
N LYS A 101 -7.42 -26.56 3.97
CA LYS A 101 -6.78 -26.74 5.27
C LYS A 101 -7.77 -26.50 6.40
N GLU A 102 -7.68 -27.29 7.46
CA GLU A 102 -8.62 -27.27 8.59
C GLU A 102 -8.19 -26.26 9.68
N THR A 103 -6.90 -25.94 9.76
CA THR A 103 -6.34 -25.04 10.77
C THR A 103 -5.54 -23.89 10.13
N VAL A 104 -5.44 -22.79 10.87
CA VAL A 104 -4.58 -21.63 10.51
C VAL A 104 -3.12 -22.07 10.36
N PHE A 105 -2.65 -22.97 11.23
CA PHE A 105 -1.29 -23.49 11.13
C PHE A 105 -1.05 -24.17 9.77
N GLU A 106 -1.96 -25.05 9.36
CA GLU A 106 -1.87 -25.75 8.08
C GLU A 106 -2.04 -24.82 6.90
N GLU A 107 -2.91 -23.80 7.01
CA GLU A 107 -3.10 -22.80 5.97
C GLU A 107 -1.82 -21.98 5.73
N ILE A 108 -1.13 -21.54 6.79
CA ILE A 108 0.16 -20.86 6.68
C ILE A 108 1.25 -21.79 6.12
N ALA A 109 1.24 -23.06 6.52
CA ALA A 109 2.18 -24.07 6.05
C ALA A 109 2.00 -24.41 4.55
N PHE A 110 0.80 -24.24 4.01
CA PHE A 110 0.42 -24.72 2.68
C PHE A 110 1.32 -24.20 1.55
N GLY A 111 1.68 -22.91 1.59
CA GLY A 111 2.62 -22.33 0.61
C GLY A 111 4.01 -22.96 0.68
N LEU A 112 4.50 -23.24 1.88
CA LEU A 112 5.81 -23.87 2.12
C LEU A 112 5.83 -25.34 1.71
N GLU A 113 4.72 -26.07 1.94
CA GLU A 113 4.52 -27.44 1.46
C GLU A 113 4.58 -27.53 -0.07
N ASN A 114 3.93 -26.58 -0.77
CA ASN A 114 3.97 -26.51 -2.23
C ASN A 114 5.36 -26.21 -2.79
N LEU A 115 6.23 -25.59 -1.99
CA LEU A 115 7.64 -25.40 -2.33
C LEU A 115 8.49 -26.65 -2.06
N ALA A 116 7.90 -27.70 -1.46
CA ALA A 116 8.55 -28.98 -1.07
C ALA A 116 9.70 -28.75 -0.08
N LEU A 117 9.51 -27.89 0.92
CA LEU A 117 10.47 -27.63 1.99
C LEU A 117 10.39 -28.74 3.07
N ASP A 118 11.44 -28.83 3.89
CA ASP A 118 11.52 -29.80 4.98
C ASP A 118 10.46 -29.51 6.07
N ALA A 119 9.86 -30.58 6.64
CA ALA A 119 8.76 -30.50 7.59
C ALA A 119 9.14 -29.74 8.90
N GLU A 120 10.36 -29.95 9.41
CA GLU A 120 10.82 -29.27 10.61
C GLU A 120 11.06 -27.77 10.33
N TYR A 121 11.57 -27.45 9.14
CA TYR A 121 11.69 -26.06 8.69
C TYR A 121 10.32 -25.40 8.58
N ILE A 122 9.34 -26.06 7.94
CA ILE A 122 7.96 -25.55 7.79
C ILE A 122 7.37 -25.25 9.17
N LYS A 123 7.42 -26.20 10.10
CA LYS A 123 6.91 -26.05 11.44
C LYS A 123 7.52 -24.84 12.15
N LYS A 124 8.84 -24.76 12.14
CA LYS A 124 9.57 -23.63 12.74
C LYS A 124 9.14 -22.29 12.14
N ARG A 125 9.08 -22.22 10.80
CA ARG A 125 8.75 -20.99 10.08
C ARG A 125 7.33 -20.53 10.33
N VAL A 126 6.35 -21.45 10.41
CA VAL A 126 4.97 -21.14 10.76
C VAL A 126 4.86 -20.59 12.19
N GLU A 127 5.52 -21.24 13.17
CA GLU A 127 5.51 -20.78 14.56
C GLU A 127 6.17 -19.39 14.72
N GLU A 128 7.26 -19.13 14.00
CA GLU A 128 7.88 -17.80 13.96
C GLU A 128 6.94 -16.76 13.38
N THR A 129 6.22 -17.09 12.30
CA THR A 129 5.28 -16.18 11.64
C THR A 129 4.06 -15.89 12.51
N LEU A 130 3.50 -16.90 13.18
CA LEU A 130 2.39 -16.71 14.12
C LEU A 130 2.76 -15.72 15.24
N LYS A 131 3.96 -15.85 15.80
CA LYS A 131 4.49 -14.94 16.81
C LYS A 131 4.72 -13.53 16.28
N LEU A 132 5.30 -13.40 15.08
CA LEU A 132 5.57 -12.11 14.44
C LEU A 132 4.27 -11.29 14.30
N LEU A 133 3.18 -11.95 13.91
CA LEU A 133 1.88 -11.32 13.70
C LEU A 133 1.01 -11.27 14.96
N ARG A 134 1.47 -11.84 16.08
CA ARG A 134 0.74 -11.94 17.35
C ARG A 134 -0.62 -12.61 17.16
N ILE A 135 -0.65 -13.78 16.50
CA ILE A 135 -1.85 -14.58 16.20
C ILE A 135 -1.70 -16.05 16.62
N GLU A 136 -0.86 -16.33 17.65
CA GLU A 136 -0.65 -17.69 18.13
C GLU A 136 -1.96 -18.34 18.61
N GLU A 137 -2.89 -17.55 19.16
CA GLU A 137 -4.19 -18.01 19.63
C GLU A 137 -5.13 -18.44 18.49
N LEU A 138 -4.80 -18.11 17.24
CA LEU A 138 -5.58 -18.54 16.07
C LEU A 138 -5.07 -19.86 15.48
N ARG A 139 -3.92 -20.35 15.94
CA ARG A 139 -3.17 -21.48 15.40
C ARG A 139 -4.03 -22.69 14.98
N ASP A 140 -4.90 -23.11 15.89
CA ASP A 140 -5.72 -24.33 15.74
C ASP A 140 -7.17 -24.01 15.33
N LYS A 141 -7.50 -22.75 15.02
CA LYS A 141 -8.83 -22.35 14.54
C LYS A 141 -8.99 -22.69 13.05
N ASN A 142 -10.25 -22.91 12.66
CA ASN A 142 -10.59 -23.03 11.26
C ASN A 142 -10.47 -21.66 10.56
N PRO A 143 -9.76 -21.55 9.44
CA PRO A 143 -9.60 -20.28 8.71
C PRO A 143 -10.90 -19.61 8.29
N TYR A 144 -11.97 -20.37 8.07
CA TYR A 144 -13.28 -19.83 7.71
C TYR A 144 -14.11 -19.26 8.89
N GLU A 145 -13.70 -19.55 10.12
CA GLU A 145 -14.37 -19.03 11.33
C GLU A 145 -13.75 -17.72 11.83
N LEU A 146 -12.76 -17.19 11.10
CA LEU A 146 -12.06 -15.98 11.47
C LEU A 146 -12.87 -14.73 11.15
N SER A 147 -12.75 -13.69 11.99
CA SER A 147 -13.19 -12.35 11.63
C SER A 147 -12.37 -11.80 10.44
N GLY A 148 -12.90 -10.77 9.74
CA GLY A 148 -12.20 -10.16 8.61
C GLY A 148 -10.77 -9.74 8.94
N GLY A 149 -10.56 -9.11 10.11
CA GLY A 149 -9.21 -8.70 10.55
C GLY A 149 -8.30 -9.88 10.87
N GLN A 150 -8.82 -10.93 11.50
CA GLN A 150 -8.08 -12.17 11.75
C GLN A 150 -7.71 -12.86 10.43
N GLY A 151 -8.68 -12.95 9.50
CA GLY A 151 -8.45 -13.51 8.17
C GLY A 151 -7.37 -12.74 7.40
N GLN A 152 -7.36 -11.41 7.50
CA GLN A 152 -6.34 -10.58 6.86
C GLN A 152 -4.94 -10.85 7.42
N LYS A 153 -4.81 -11.00 8.74
CA LYS A 153 -3.52 -11.37 9.36
C LYS A 153 -3.06 -12.76 8.92
N VAL A 154 -3.98 -13.74 8.84
CA VAL A 154 -3.66 -15.10 8.38
C VAL A 154 -3.27 -15.11 6.90
N ALA A 155 -3.98 -14.35 6.05
CA ALA A 155 -3.62 -14.19 4.64
C ALA A 155 -2.22 -13.55 4.49
N LEU A 156 -1.90 -12.54 5.30
CA LEU A 156 -0.57 -11.93 5.32
C LEU A 156 0.48 -12.92 5.85
N ALA A 157 0.15 -13.69 6.91
CA ALA A 157 1.03 -14.71 7.48
C ALA A 157 1.42 -15.78 6.46
N SER A 158 0.48 -16.27 5.64
CA SER A 158 0.75 -17.29 4.64
C SER A 158 1.78 -16.84 3.59
N ILE A 159 1.82 -15.54 3.28
CA ILE A 159 2.81 -14.98 2.36
C ILE A 159 4.14 -14.67 3.06
N ILE A 160 4.10 -14.10 4.27
CA ILE A 160 5.31 -13.79 5.05
C ILE A 160 6.09 -15.07 5.38
N ALA A 161 5.39 -16.17 5.68
CA ALA A 161 6.03 -17.45 5.94
C ALA A 161 6.91 -17.94 4.78
N MET A 162 6.53 -17.66 3.53
CA MET A 162 7.29 -17.98 2.33
C MET A 162 8.54 -17.12 2.13
N ASP A 163 8.69 -16.04 2.91
CA ASP A 163 9.84 -15.14 2.94
C ASP A 163 10.21 -14.47 1.60
N PRO A 164 9.24 -13.94 0.82
CA PRO A 164 9.56 -13.31 -0.46
C PRO A 164 10.40 -12.04 -0.26
N GLU A 165 11.20 -11.69 -1.29
CA GLU A 165 11.99 -10.45 -1.26
C GLU A 165 11.15 -9.20 -1.58
N ILE A 166 10.05 -9.39 -2.32
CA ILE A 166 9.11 -8.34 -2.73
C ILE A 166 7.74 -8.69 -2.20
N MET A 167 7.09 -7.72 -1.56
CA MET A 167 5.70 -7.81 -1.11
C MET A 167 4.84 -6.87 -1.93
N VAL A 168 3.93 -7.42 -2.72
CA VAL A 168 2.87 -6.65 -3.40
C VAL A 168 1.58 -6.84 -2.61
N ILE A 169 1.03 -5.76 -2.09
CA ILE A 169 -0.09 -5.76 -1.15
C ILE A 169 -1.20 -4.88 -1.72
N ASP A 170 -2.35 -5.47 -2.03
CA ASP A 170 -3.47 -4.76 -2.67
C ASP A 170 -4.57 -4.48 -1.64
N GLU A 171 -4.69 -3.23 -1.20
CA GLU A 171 -5.71 -2.68 -0.29
C GLU A 171 -5.97 -3.54 0.98
N PRO A 172 -4.93 -3.86 1.77
CA PRO A 172 -5.04 -4.82 2.88
C PRO A 172 -5.93 -4.33 4.02
N THR A 173 -6.29 -3.06 4.05
CA THR A 173 -7.04 -2.44 5.15
C THR A 173 -8.46 -2.04 4.80
N SER A 174 -8.94 -2.39 3.58
CA SER A 174 -10.24 -1.96 3.06
C SER A 174 -11.45 -2.44 3.88
N GLN A 175 -11.31 -3.57 4.60
CA GLN A 175 -12.38 -4.19 5.38
C GLN A 175 -12.09 -4.17 6.90
N LEU A 176 -11.12 -3.37 7.35
CA LEU A 176 -10.67 -3.34 8.72
C LEU A 176 -11.14 -2.08 9.46
N ASP A 177 -11.39 -2.24 10.75
CA ASP A 177 -11.54 -1.14 11.68
C ASP A 177 -10.21 -0.39 11.88
N PRO A 178 -10.21 0.78 12.53
CA PRO A 178 -8.98 1.55 12.73
C PRO A 178 -7.87 0.76 13.43
N LYS A 179 -8.21 -0.03 14.46
CA LYS A 179 -7.25 -0.82 15.20
C LYS A 179 -6.61 -1.91 14.34
N GLY A 180 -7.44 -2.68 13.61
CA GLY A 180 -6.95 -3.69 12.66
C GLY A 180 -6.08 -3.08 11.56
N THR A 181 -6.41 -1.86 11.13
CA THR A 181 -5.61 -1.10 10.17
C THR A 181 -4.21 -0.81 10.72
N GLU A 182 -4.11 -0.27 11.94
CA GLU A 182 -2.84 0.01 12.61
C GLU A 182 -2.00 -1.25 12.76
N GLU A 183 -2.61 -2.36 13.21
CA GLU A 183 -1.92 -3.65 13.36
C GLU A 183 -1.35 -4.18 12.04
N ILE A 184 -2.04 -4.01 10.90
CA ILE A 184 -1.50 -4.38 9.58
C ILE A 184 -0.33 -3.48 9.18
N PHE A 185 -0.41 -2.17 9.43
CA PHE A 185 0.68 -1.26 9.11
C PHE A 185 1.91 -1.48 9.99
N GLU A 186 1.74 -1.85 11.28
CA GLU A 186 2.85 -2.29 12.14
C GLU A 186 3.59 -3.50 11.53
N ILE A 187 2.86 -4.48 10.99
CA ILE A 187 3.45 -5.64 10.32
C ILE A 187 4.21 -5.22 9.05
N ILE A 188 3.61 -4.35 8.24
CA ILE A 188 4.24 -3.83 7.01
C ILE A 188 5.54 -3.08 7.36
N ASP A 189 5.55 -2.30 8.44
CA ASP A 189 6.74 -1.59 8.92
C ASP A 189 7.86 -2.54 9.39
N ILE A 190 7.49 -3.65 10.04
CA ILE A 190 8.45 -4.71 10.40
C ILE A 190 9.10 -5.27 9.12
N LEU A 191 8.32 -5.60 8.10
CA LEU A 191 8.83 -6.11 6.82
C LEU A 191 9.76 -5.11 6.13
N LYS A 192 9.42 -3.82 6.18
CA LYS A 192 10.28 -2.73 5.69
C LYS A 192 11.61 -2.71 6.42
N LYS A 193 11.60 -2.78 7.76
CA LYS A 193 12.81 -2.82 8.60
C LYS A 193 13.68 -4.04 8.34
N GLU A 194 13.08 -5.16 7.94
CA GLU A 194 13.80 -6.36 7.47
C GLU A 194 14.38 -6.21 6.05
N GLY A 195 14.19 -5.07 5.40
CA GLY A 195 14.73 -4.76 4.07
C GLY A 195 13.93 -5.34 2.90
N LYS A 196 12.68 -5.74 3.13
CA LYS A 196 11.77 -6.17 2.05
C LYS A 196 11.44 -4.99 1.13
N THR A 197 11.32 -5.26 -0.17
CA THR A 197 10.76 -4.30 -1.13
C THR A 197 9.25 -4.37 -1.04
N ILE A 198 8.57 -3.23 -0.81
CA ILE A 198 7.13 -3.21 -0.60
C ILE A 198 6.47 -2.35 -1.67
N ILE A 199 5.41 -2.88 -2.27
CA ILE A 199 4.53 -2.16 -3.19
C ILE A 199 3.13 -2.29 -2.64
N LEU A 200 2.61 -1.20 -2.07
CA LEU A 200 1.34 -1.16 -1.38
C LEU A 200 0.33 -0.33 -2.16
N VAL A 201 -0.79 -0.92 -2.54
CA VAL A 201 -1.99 -0.16 -2.98
C VAL A 201 -2.80 0.17 -1.74
N GLU A 202 -3.09 1.46 -1.54
CA GLU A 202 -3.87 1.91 -0.38
C GLU A 202 -4.55 3.26 -0.69
N HIS A 203 -5.68 3.52 0.00
CA HIS A 203 -6.46 4.76 -0.12
C HIS A 203 -6.31 5.71 1.07
N LYS A 204 -5.78 5.22 2.20
CA LYS A 204 -5.59 5.99 3.43
C LYS A 204 -4.30 6.81 3.32
N LEU A 205 -4.42 8.02 2.78
CA LEU A 205 -3.27 8.88 2.43
C LEU A 205 -2.44 9.30 3.66
N GLU A 206 -3.05 9.37 4.84
CA GLU A 206 -2.37 9.64 6.11
C GLU A 206 -1.37 8.52 6.45
N LEU A 207 -1.78 7.26 6.27
CA LEU A 207 -0.90 6.12 6.50
C LEU A 207 0.19 6.02 5.42
N ILE A 208 -0.15 6.32 4.17
CA ILE A 208 0.86 6.41 3.11
C ILE A 208 1.90 7.48 3.45
N ALA A 209 1.47 8.65 3.94
CA ALA A 209 2.37 9.73 4.35
C ALA A 209 3.32 9.33 5.48
N GLU A 210 2.87 8.43 6.36
CA GLU A 210 3.63 7.96 7.52
C GLU A 210 4.63 6.84 7.17
N TYR A 211 4.23 5.91 6.31
CA TYR A 211 4.97 4.67 6.11
C TYR A 211 5.72 4.57 4.77
N ALA A 212 5.17 5.12 3.69
CA ALA A 212 5.77 4.98 2.38
C ALA A 212 6.90 5.99 2.12
N GLU A 213 7.96 5.54 1.44
CA GLU A 213 9.08 6.40 1.02
C GLU A 213 8.79 7.08 -0.30
N LYS A 214 8.08 6.37 -1.17
CA LYS A 214 7.75 6.84 -2.51
C LYS A 214 6.29 6.56 -2.84
N VAL A 215 5.72 7.39 -3.67
CA VAL A 215 4.36 7.27 -4.16
C VAL A 215 4.35 7.33 -5.68
N MET A 216 3.54 6.48 -6.30
CA MET A 216 3.13 6.63 -7.69
C MET A 216 1.62 6.85 -7.76
N VAL A 217 1.20 7.69 -8.67
CA VAL A 217 -0.19 8.07 -8.90
C VAL A 217 -0.64 7.56 -10.25
N LEU A 218 -1.65 6.70 -10.25
CA LEU A 218 -2.28 6.21 -11.47
C LEU A 218 -3.63 6.92 -11.70
N ASP A 219 -3.82 7.42 -12.93
CA ASP A 219 -5.08 7.96 -13.40
C ASP A 219 -5.34 7.44 -14.82
N GLU A 220 -6.52 6.86 -15.06
CA GLU A 220 -6.93 6.29 -16.36
C GLU A 220 -5.88 5.38 -17.04
N GLY A 221 -5.13 4.63 -16.27
CA GLY A 221 -4.10 3.71 -16.73
C GLY A 221 -2.73 4.35 -16.98
N GLU A 222 -2.57 5.63 -16.76
CA GLU A 222 -1.31 6.36 -16.90
C GLU A 222 -0.70 6.69 -15.54
N MET A 223 0.62 6.68 -15.46
CA MET A 223 1.32 7.19 -14.29
C MET A 223 1.51 8.70 -14.43
N ILE A 224 0.64 9.48 -13.77
CA ILE A 224 0.62 10.94 -13.90
C ILE A 224 1.62 11.64 -12.98
N LEU A 225 2.05 10.97 -11.91
CA LEU A 225 3.02 11.51 -10.95
C LEU A 225 3.73 10.36 -10.24
N SER A 226 5.02 10.52 -9.94
CA SER A 226 5.77 9.60 -9.08
C SER A 226 6.96 10.31 -8.45
N GLY A 227 7.33 9.91 -7.22
CA GLY A 227 8.47 10.52 -6.53
C GLY A 227 8.45 10.24 -5.02
N ASN A 228 9.17 11.05 -4.26
CA ASN A 228 9.14 10.97 -2.81
C ASN A 228 7.73 11.26 -2.30
N THR A 229 7.33 10.59 -1.24
CA THR A 229 5.99 10.70 -0.65
C THR A 229 5.60 12.15 -0.36
N GLU A 230 6.53 12.91 0.21
CA GLU A 230 6.29 14.29 0.56
C GLU A 230 5.97 15.17 -0.66
N ASP A 231 6.76 15.06 -1.73
CA ASP A 231 6.59 15.85 -2.95
C ASP A 231 5.28 15.48 -3.67
N VAL A 232 4.95 14.19 -3.70
CA VAL A 232 3.75 13.72 -4.38
C VAL A 232 2.49 14.10 -3.60
N LEU A 233 2.43 13.88 -2.29
CA LEU A 233 1.21 14.12 -1.49
C LEU A 233 0.88 15.60 -1.30
N LYS A 234 1.83 16.51 -1.53
CA LYS A 234 1.63 17.97 -1.58
C LYS A 234 1.23 18.47 -2.97
N ASN A 235 1.22 17.64 -3.99
CA ASN A 235 0.97 18.12 -5.34
C ASN A 235 -0.51 18.39 -5.58
N LYS A 236 -0.85 19.63 -5.99
CA LYS A 236 -2.23 20.07 -6.24
C LYS A 236 -2.94 19.28 -7.36
N ILE A 237 -2.19 18.61 -8.25
CA ILE A 237 -2.77 17.73 -9.28
C ILE A 237 -3.65 16.62 -8.68
N LEU A 238 -3.35 16.18 -7.43
CA LEU A 238 -4.17 15.19 -6.74
C LEU A 238 -5.58 15.71 -6.43
N LEU A 239 -5.73 17.01 -6.16
CA LEU A 239 -7.03 17.67 -6.00
C LEU A 239 -7.73 17.85 -7.34
N GLU A 240 -7.02 18.34 -8.35
CA GLU A 240 -7.55 18.53 -9.71
C GLU A 240 -8.08 17.22 -10.30
N LYS A 241 -7.39 16.13 -10.00
CA LYS A 241 -7.75 14.77 -10.40
C LYS A 241 -8.71 14.07 -9.43
N GLU A 242 -9.17 14.73 -8.36
CA GLU A 242 -10.06 14.18 -7.32
C GLU A 242 -9.55 12.86 -6.71
N ILE A 243 -8.25 12.68 -6.60
CA ILE A 243 -7.61 11.51 -5.96
C ILE A 243 -7.59 11.72 -4.44
N GLY A 244 -7.53 13.00 -4.01
CA GLY A 244 -7.44 13.39 -2.61
C GLY A 244 -6.00 13.68 -2.19
N ILE A 245 -5.88 14.38 -1.06
CA ILE A 245 -4.62 14.69 -0.35
C ILE A 245 -4.81 14.41 1.14
N PRO A 246 -3.73 14.20 1.93
CA PRO A 246 -3.84 14.09 3.38
C PRO A 246 -4.57 15.27 3.99
N GLN A 247 -5.38 15.03 5.04
CA GLN A 247 -6.20 16.07 5.69
C GLN A 247 -5.36 17.26 6.18
N TYR A 248 -4.14 17.01 6.63
CA TYR A 248 -3.22 18.06 7.10
C TYR A 248 -2.77 18.98 5.97
N VAL A 249 -2.53 18.42 4.78
CA VAL A 249 -2.20 19.17 3.56
C VAL A 249 -3.42 20.00 3.13
N ALA A 250 -4.61 19.39 3.14
CA ALA A 250 -5.86 20.09 2.80
C ALA A 250 -6.12 21.28 3.74
N LEU A 251 -5.92 21.08 5.05
CA LEU A 251 -6.06 22.15 6.04
C LEU A 251 -5.03 23.27 5.79
N ALA A 252 -3.77 22.93 5.55
CA ALA A 252 -2.73 23.91 5.28
C ALA A 252 -3.07 24.76 4.04
N TYR A 253 -3.49 24.14 2.94
CA TYR A 253 -3.90 24.84 1.73
C TYR A 253 -5.09 25.79 1.98
N ARG A 254 -6.11 25.30 2.70
CA ARG A 254 -7.26 26.14 3.03
C ARG A 254 -6.88 27.37 3.84
N LEU A 255 -6.04 27.23 4.86
CA LEU A 255 -5.57 28.34 5.68
C LEU A 255 -4.73 29.35 4.88
N MET A 256 -3.94 28.87 3.92
CA MET A 256 -3.18 29.71 2.99
C MET A 256 -4.10 30.49 2.03
N ASP A 257 -5.09 29.82 1.46
CA ASP A 257 -6.04 30.41 0.50
C ASP A 257 -6.95 31.46 1.18
N GLU A 258 -7.29 31.27 2.48
CA GLU A 258 -8.01 32.25 3.30
C GLU A 258 -7.11 33.43 3.76
N GLY A 259 -5.83 33.42 3.42
CA GLY A 259 -4.87 34.50 3.80
C GLY A 259 -4.49 34.49 5.28
N LYS A 260 -4.89 33.46 6.05
CA LYS A 260 -4.70 33.42 7.51
C LYS A 260 -3.26 33.09 7.90
N VAL A 261 -2.57 32.28 7.11
CA VAL A 261 -1.22 31.80 7.43
C VAL A 261 -0.40 31.55 6.17
N GLN A 262 0.91 31.80 6.27
CA GLN A 262 1.92 31.32 5.34
C GLN A 262 2.69 30.18 6.01
N PHE A 263 2.78 29.02 5.35
CA PHE A 263 3.58 27.89 5.82
C PHE A 263 4.91 27.86 5.06
N GLU A 264 6.02 27.73 5.77
CA GLU A 264 7.33 27.46 5.18
C GLU A 264 7.39 26.02 4.66
N GLU A 265 6.78 25.10 5.41
CA GLU A 265 6.66 23.68 5.06
C GLU A 265 5.23 23.22 5.32
N ILE A 266 4.63 22.54 4.32
CA ILE A 266 3.29 21.97 4.43
C ILE A 266 3.42 20.58 5.08
N PRO A 267 2.77 20.34 6.25
CA PRO A 267 2.88 19.06 6.93
C PRO A 267 2.08 17.96 6.20
N ILE A 268 2.68 16.79 6.02
CA ILE A 268 2.00 15.63 5.43
C ILE A 268 1.61 14.57 6.47
N THR A 269 2.25 14.58 7.65
CA THR A 269 1.96 13.64 8.74
C THR A 269 1.32 14.34 9.93
N LYS A 270 0.67 13.57 10.80
CA LYS A 270 0.04 14.06 12.03
C LYS A 270 1.06 14.74 12.95
N GLU A 271 2.22 14.15 13.13
CA GLU A 271 3.27 14.68 14.01
C GLU A 271 3.74 16.06 13.54
N LYS A 272 4.12 16.15 12.26
CA LYS A 272 4.51 17.44 11.65
C LYS A 272 3.37 18.45 11.69
N ALA A 273 2.13 18.04 11.50
CA ALA A 273 0.97 18.90 11.55
C ALA A 273 0.77 19.51 12.96
N VAL A 274 0.87 18.69 14.00
CA VAL A 274 0.80 19.17 15.39
C VAL A 274 1.92 20.17 15.67
N GLU A 275 3.14 19.89 15.25
CA GLU A 275 4.28 20.79 15.42
C GLU A 275 4.06 22.14 14.71
N VAL A 276 3.72 22.10 13.42
CA VAL A 276 3.55 23.28 12.58
C VAL A 276 2.35 24.13 13.01
N PHE A 277 1.22 23.49 13.35
CA PHE A 277 -0.01 24.20 13.72
C PHE A 277 0.00 24.71 15.17
N ALA A 278 0.66 24.02 16.12
CA ALA A 278 0.74 24.47 17.51
C ALA A 278 1.56 25.74 17.68
N HIS A 279 2.55 25.98 16.85
CA HIS A 279 3.39 27.19 16.91
C HIS A 279 2.73 28.44 16.30
N LYS A 280 1.58 28.30 15.63
CA LYS A 280 0.85 29.39 15.04
C LYS A 280 -0.44 29.61 15.83
N ASN A 281 -0.53 30.73 16.59
CA ASN A 281 -1.70 31.12 17.35
C ASN A 281 -2.89 31.48 16.42
N PHE A 282 -3.62 30.47 15.95
CA PHE A 282 -4.81 30.66 15.10
C PHE A 282 -6.01 31.24 15.86
N LEU A 283 -5.97 31.30 17.21
CA LEU A 283 -7.09 31.71 18.06
C LEU A 283 -6.98 33.16 18.59
N ALA A 284 -5.93 33.89 18.23
CA ALA A 284 -5.70 35.21 18.83
C ALA A 284 -6.39 36.38 18.12
N GLU A 285 -7.02 36.20 16.95
CA GLU A 285 -7.66 37.31 16.23
C GLU A 285 -9.18 37.38 16.39
N ASP A 286 -9.85 36.27 16.65
CA ASP A 286 -11.32 36.25 16.85
C ASP A 286 -11.73 36.82 18.23
N SER A 287 -10.86 36.78 19.24
CA SER A 287 -11.15 37.36 20.56
C SER A 287 -11.07 38.90 20.58
N LYS A 288 -10.45 39.53 19.60
CA LYS A 288 -10.42 41.01 19.48
C LYS A 288 -11.64 41.61 18.78
N ILE A 289 -12.41 40.81 18.06
CA ILE A 289 -13.62 41.28 17.38
C ILE A 289 -14.80 41.33 18.35
N GLU A 290 -14.88 40.42 19.33
CA GLU A 290 -15.96 40.43 20.33
C GLU A 290 -15.79 41.54 21.39
N GLU A 291 -14.56 41.95 21.76
CA GLU A 291 -14.36 43.02 22.72
C GLU A 291 -14.65 44.43 22.13
N ASN A 292 -14.56 44.62 20.81
CA ASN A 292 -14.89 45.90 20.18
C ASN A 292 -16.40 46.10 19.92
N THR A 293 -17.17 45.03 19.84
CA THR A 293 -18.64 45.14 19.64
C THR A 293 -19.39 45.46 20.93
N CYS A 294 -18.85 45.08 22.10
CA CYS A 294 -19.47 45.43 23.40
C CYS A 294 -19.21 46.87 23.88
N GLN A 295 -18.27 47.62 23.27
CA GLN A 295 -17.99 49.02 23.68
C GLN A 295 -18.77 50.08 22.87
N GLU A 296 -19.45 49.72 21.79
CA GLU A 296 -20.26 50.64 21.00
C GLU A 296 -21.75 50.66 21.37
N GLU A 297 -22.22 49.73 22.23
CA GLU A 297 -23.63 49.73 22.72
C GLU A 297 -23.84 50.44 24.07
N GLU A 298 -22.79 51.05 24.67
CA GLU A 298 -22.91 51.84 25.91
C GLU A 298 -22.61 53.34 25.73
N LYS A 299 -22.97 53.92 24.55
CA LYS A 299 -22.95 55.39 24.42
C LYS A 299 -24.26 55.95 23.89
#